data_b9571b4c95f750dc6448568419f0b9a2
#
_entry.id   b9571b4c95f750dc6448568419f0b9a2
#
_cell.length_a   1.000
_cell.length_b   1.000
_cell.length_c   1.000
_cell.angle_alpha   90.00
_cell.angle_beta   90.00
_cell.angle_gamma   90.00
#
_symmetry.space_group_name_H-M   'P 1'
#
loop_
_entity.id
_entity.type
_entity.pdbx_description
1 polymer ?
#
loop_
_entity_poly.entity_id
_entity_poly.type
_entity_poly.pdbx_seq_one_letter_code
_entity_poly.pdbx_strand_id
1 'polypeptide(L)'
;MTIQDKSKCLIVACKTLEDEIKVVNKQNIDTLMVEYALHMVPNTLQERLKSIVKEAGDYDTILFGYGLCSNGTANLGSHEHTLVIPKVHDCISILLGSRPIYDKEFAEFPATYYLSKGWIDQKAGPLDSYKEYVEKYDESTAKWLIDTEYANYKRVVYIHTVEAPGKYIDHAKEVADFLGVAFEEREGSFRLLEKLISGDWDREFIINPPGQIVMARSFI
;
A
#
# COMPACT_ATOMS: atom_id res chain seq x y z
N MET A 1 17.78 -15.78 5.17
CA MET A 1 18.70 -15.82 4.01
C MET A 1 19.04 -14.38 3.73
N THR A 2 20.20 -13.90 4.12
CA THR A 2 20.65 -12.52 3.87
C THR A 2 20.86 -12.36 2.38
N ILE A 3 20.53 -11.18 1.81
CA ILE A 3 20.92 -10.83 0.43
C ILE A 3 22.46 -10.85 0.42
N GLN A 4 23.05 -12.00 0.10
CA GLN A 4 24.49 -12.13 -0.04
C GLN A 4 24.87 -11.62 -1.44
N ASP A 5 25.42 -10.41 -1.45
CA ASP A 5 26.51 -9.94 -2.30
C ASP A 5 26.57 -10.44 -3.78
N LYS A 6 25.44 -10.38 -4.51
CA LYS A 6 25.39 -10.44 -6.00
C LYS A 6 23.98 -10.57 -6.60
N SER A 7 22.91 -10.74 -5.84
CA SER A 7 21.59 -10.80 -6.46
C SER A 7 21.12 -9.39 -6.84
N LYS A 8 20.87 -9.19 -8.10
CA LYS A 8 20.33 -7.93 -8.61
C LYS A 8 18.84 -7.85 -8.27
N CYS A 9 18.48 -6.92 -7.41
CA CYS A 9 17.10 -6.74 -6.93
C CYS A 9 16.40 -5.56 -7.60
N LEU A 10 15.08 -5.68 -7.78
CA LEU A 10 14.18 -4.59 -8.15
C LEU A 10 13.10 -4.44 -7.09
N ILE A 11 12.89 -3.23 -6.57
CA ILE A 11 11.74 -2.91 -5.73
C ILE A 11 10.59 -2.47 -6.64
N VAL A 12 9.43 -3.10 -6.50
CA VAL A 12 8.17 -2.71 -7.17
C VAL A 12 7.17 -2.36 -6.09
N ALA A 13 6.73 -1.10 -6.02
CA ALA A 13 5.88 -0.67 -4.92
C ALA A 13 4.80 0.33 -5.35
N CYS A 14 3.74 0.42 -4.55
CA CYS A 14 2.72 1.44 -4.70
C CYS A 14 3.31 2.83 -4.42
N LYS A 15 2.94 3.81 -5.23
CA LYS A 15 3.39 5.20 -5.07
C LYS A 15 3.02 5.81 -3.71
N THR A 16 2.04 5.26 -3.04
CA THR A 16 1.69 5.64 -1.65
C THR A 16 2.80 5.35 -0.63
N LEU A 17 3.77 4.49 -0.97
CA LEU A 17 4.91 4.11 -0.11
C LEU A 17 6.24 4.71 -0.59
N GLU A 18 6.19 5.67 -1.50
CA GLU A 18 7.41 6.20 -2.15
C GLU A 18 8.38 6.82 -1.13
N ASP A 19 7.88 7.60 -0.19
CA ASP A 19 8.72 8.27 0.80
C ASP A 19 9.28 7.29 1.83
N GLU A 20 8.48 6.33 2.27
CA GLU A 20 8.92 5.26 3.17
C GLU A 20 10.05 4.43 2.54
N ILE A 21 9.88 4.07 1.26
CA ILE A 21 10.92 3.32 0.53
C ILE A 21 12.19 4.15 0.37
N LYS A 22 12.10 5.44 0.05
CA LYS A 22 13.28 6.33 0.00
C LYS A 22 14.05 6.37 1.32
N VAL A 23 13.33 6.35 2.46
CA VAL A 23 13.95 6.34 3.79
C VAL A 23 14.71 5.05 4.07
N VAL A 24 14.14 3.89 3.70
CA VAL A 24 14.72 2.58 4.03
C VAL A 24 15.66 2.03 2.97
N ASN A 25 15.56 2.46 1.71
CA ASN A 25 16.39 1.99 0.60
C ASN A 25 17.79 2.63 0.59
N LYS A 26 18.54 2.46 1.66
CA LYS A 26 19.91 3.00 1.80
C LYS A 26 20.92 2.26 0.90
N GLN A 27 20.54 1.12 0.35
CA GLN A 27 21.37 0.32 -0.56
C GLN A 27 21.25 0.76 -2.03
N ASN A 28 20.38 1.73 -2.33
CA ASN A 28 20.09 2.22 -3.67
C ASN A 28 19.65 1.10 -4.64
N ILE A 29 18.83 0.18 -4.14
CA ILE A 29 18.20 -0.85 -4.99
C ILE A 29 17.28 -0.14 -5.99
N ASP A 30 17.35 -0.56 -7.26
CA ASP A 30 16.49 -0.03 -8.31
C ASP A 30 15.02 -0.13 -7.92
N THR A 31 14.28 0.95 -8.12
CA THR A 31 12.89 1.04 -7.63
C THR A 31 11.96 1.51 -8.74
N LEU A 32 10.85 0.78 -8.92
CA LEU A 32 9.76 1.12 -9.82
C LEU A 32 8.50 1.39 -9.00
N MET A 33 8.04 2.64 -9.03
CA MET A 33 6.79 3.04 -8.38
C MET A 33 5.62 2.85 -9.33
N VAL A 34 4.56 2.21 -8.86
CA VAL A 34 3.33 1.96 -9.60
C VAL A 34 2.24 2.92 -9.12
N GLU A 35 1.56 3.54 -10.06
CA GLU A 35 0.53 4.54 -9.79
C GLU A 35 -0.61 3.98 -8.92
N TYR A 36 -1.03 4.76 -7.94
CA TYR A 36 -2.10 4.38 -7.00
C TYR A 36 -3.44 4.11 -7.72
N ALA A 37 -3.77 4.88 -8.75
CA ALA A 37 -5.04 4.75 -9.46
C ALA A 37 -5.34 3.32 -9.95
N LEU A 38 -4.31 2.51 -10.23
CA LEU A 38 -4.46 1.11 -10.61
C LEU A 38 -5.04 0.25 -9.48
N HIS A 39 -4.88 0.66 -8.24
CA HIS A 39 -5.44 -0.03 -7.06
C HIS A 39 -6.97 0.00 -7.04
N MET A 40 -7.59 1.04 -7.59
CA MET A 40 -9.05 1.19 -7.68
C MET A 40 -9.69 0.17 -8.64
N VAL A 41 -8.88 -0.43 -9.53
CA VAL A 41 -9.33 -1.44 -10.51
C VAL A 41 -8.46 -2.69 -10.36
N PRO A 42 -8.84 -3.66 -9.51
CA PRO A 42 -7.98 -4.78 -9.12
C PRO A 42 -7.37 -5.57 -10.27
N ASN A 43 -8.12 -5.82 -11.33
CA ASN A 43 -7.61 -6.53 -12.51
C ASN A 43 -6.50 -5.74 -13.22
N THR A 44 -6.63 -4.42 -13.28
CA THR A 44 -5.64 -3.53 -13.92
C THR A 44 -4.32 -3.53 -13.14
N LEU A 45 -4.38 -3.49 -11.80
CA LEU A 45 -3.19 -3.61 -10.97
C LEU A 45 -2.49 -4.96 -11.21
N GLN A 46 -3.23 -6.07 -11.19
CA GLN A 46 -2.66 -7.39 -11.41
C GLN A 46 -1.99 -7.51 -12.78
N GLU A 47 -2.64 -7.05 -13.85
CA GLU A 47 -2.07 -7.04 -15.19
C GLU A 47 -0.80 -6.20 -15.28
N ARG A 48 -0.80 -5.01 -14.65
CA ARG A 48 0.37 -4.15 -14.60
C ARG A 48 1.54 -4.82 -13.87
N LEU A 49 1.29 -5.44 -12.71
CA LEU A 49 2.33 -6.15 -11.97
C LEU A 49 2.87 -7.36 -12.75
N LYS A 50 2.01 -8.10 -13.46
CA LYS A 50 2.45 -9.19 -14.36
C LYS A 50 3.34 -8.68 -15.51
N SER A 51 2.97 -7.54 -16.11
CA SER A 51 3.79 -6.91 -17.15
C SER A 51 5.17 -6.52 -16.60
N ILE A 52 5.21 -5.88 -15.43
CA ILE A 52 6.47 -5.50 -14.77
C ILE A 52 7.35 -6.73 -14.50
N VAL A 53 6.79 -7.80 -13.96
CA VAL A 53 7.53 -9.04 -13.71
C VAL A 53 8.10 -9.62 -15.01
N LYS A 54 7.33 -9.60 -16.09
CA LYS A 54 7.77 -10.08 -17.41
C LYS A 54 8.86 -9.21 -18.03
N GLU A 55 8.84 -7.92 -17.77
CA GLU A 55 9.74 -6.92 -18.34
C GLU A 55 10.96 -6.64 -17.44
N ALA A 56 11.06 -7.30 -16.28
CA ALA A 56 12.09 -7.01 -15.27
C ALA A 56 13.54 -7.32 -15.72
N GLY A 57 13.75 -8.04 -16.83
CA GLY A 57 15.09 -8.24 -17.41
C GLY A 57 16.03 -9.01 -16.48
N ASP A 58 17.22 -8.46 -16.23
CA ASP A 58 18.33 -9.16 -15.54
C ASP A 58 18.25 -9.11 -13.99
N TYR A 59 17.09 -8.87 -13.39
CA TYR A 59 16.96 -8.95 -11.94
C TYR A 59 16.73 -10.40 -11.48
N ASP A 60 17.43 -10.82 -10.43
CA ASP A 60 17.24 -12.14 -9.83
C ASP A 60 16.02 -12.18 -8.92
N THR A 61 15.76 -11.06 -8.24
CA THR A 61 14.70 -10.97 -7.23
C THR A 61 13.90 -9.69 -7.38
N ILE A 62 12.57 -9.81 -7.32
CA ILE A 62 11.64 -8.67 -7.30
C ILE A 62 11.01 -8.57 -5.92
N LEU A 63 11.23 -7.44 -5.26
CA LEU A 63 10.74 -7.10 -3.93
C LEU A 63 9.46 -6.27 -4.06
N PHE A 64 8.35 -6.78 -3.56
CA PHE A 64 7.07 -6.07 -3.67
C PHE A 64 6.75 -5.26 -2.43
N GLY A 65 6.70 -3.93 -2.54
CA GLY A 65 6.06 -3.03 -1.56
C GLY A 65 4.53 -3.08 -1.69
N TYR A 66 3.98 -4.29 -1.63
CA TYR A 66 2.55 -4.61 -1.71
C TYR A 66 2.22 -5.74 -0.74
N GLY A 67 0.99 -5.74 -0.23
CA GLY A 67 0.37 -6.94 0.32
C GLY A 67 -0.45 -7.68 -0.76
N LEU A 68 -1.53 -8.35 -0.35
CA LEU A 68 -2.50 -8.95 -1.28
C LEU A 68 -3.19 -7.89 -2.15
N CYS A 69 -3.48 -6.71 -1.59
CA CYS A 69 -3.99 -5.51 -2.27
C CYS A 69 -5.13 -5.84 -3.25
N SER A 70 -6.29 -6.24 -2.74
CA SER A 70 -7.47 -6.61 -3.54
C SER A 70 -7.18 -7.71 -4.58
N ASN A 71 -6.32 -8.67 -4.25
CA ASN A 71 -5.80 -9.71 -5.13
C ASN A 71 -4.82 -9.23 -6.24
N GLY A 72 -4.35 -8.00 -6.18
CA GLY A 72 -3.41 -7.46 -7.17
C GLY A 72 -2.11 -8.26 -7.28
N THR A 73 -1.60 -8.81 -6.17
CA THR A 73 -0.41 -9.67 -6.16
C THR A 73 -0.70 -11.17 -6.25
N ALA A 74 -1.97 -11.58 -6.17
CA ALA A 74 -2.34 -12.97 -6.41
C ALA A 74 -2.10 -13.36 -7.87
N ASN A 75 -1.78 -14.63 -8.10
CA ASN A 75 -1.48 -15.19 -9.42
C ASN A 75 -0.29 -14.54 -10.14
N LEU A 76 0.58 -13.81 -9.40
CA LEU A 76 1.89 -13.44 -9.91
C LEU A 76 2.81 -14.66 -9.95
N GLY A 77 3.65 -14.74 -10.95
CA GLY A 77 4.67 -15.77 -11.09
C GLY A 77 5.69 -15.37 -12.12
N SER A 78 6.87 -15.96 -12.04
CA SER A 78 7.96 -15.78 -13.00
C SER A 78 8.66 -17.10 -13.24
N HIS A 79 9.22 -17.29 -14.43
CA HIS A 79 10.13 -18.40 -14.72
C HIS A 79 11.59 -18.05 -14.40
N GLU A 80 11.89 -16.77 -14.19
CA GLU A 80 13.27 -16.24 -14.09
C GLU A 80 13.55 -15.62 -12.73
N HIS A 81 12.53 -14.95 -12.12
CA HIS A 81 12.71 -14.16 -10.91
C HIS A 81 12.11 -14.82 -9.67
N THR A 82 12.78 -14.67 -8.53
CA THR A 82 12.18 -14.87 -7.22
C THR A 82 11.33 -13.66 -6.87
N LEU A 83 10.06 -13.87 -6.46
CA LEU A 83 9.17 -12.81 -6.02
C LEU A 83 9.08 -12.82 -4.49
N VAL A 84 9.33 -11.69 -3.85
CA VAL A 84 9.23 -11.55 -2.39
C VAL A 84 8.16 -10.54 -2.05
N ILE A 85 7.15 -10.97 -1.29
CA ILE A 85 5.95 -10.19 -1.01
C ILE A 85 5.66 -10.25 0.50
N PRO A 86 5.47 -9.11 1.21
CA PRO A 86 4.98 -9.11 2.58
C PRO A 86 3.64 -9.85 2.70
N LYS A 87 3.53 -10.74 3.69
CA LYS A 87 2.35 -11.55 3.92
C LYS A 87 1.28 -10.77 4.70
N VAL A 88 0.75 -9.72 4.07
CA VAL A 88 -0.22 -8.78 4.65
C VAL A 88 -1.39 -8.52 3.69
N HIS A 89 -2.47 -7.91 4.21
CA HIS A 89 -3.66 -7.63 3.41
C HIS A 89 -3.42 -6.50 2.39
N ASP A 90 -2.79 -5.41 2.82
CA ASP A 90 -2.61 -4.19 2.04
C ASP A 90 -1.44 -3.33 2.54
N CYS A 91 -1.27 -2.14 1.96
CA CYS A 91 -0.22 -1.20 2.35
C CYS A 91 -0.42 -0.61 3.74
N ILE A 92 -1.63 -0.59 4.29
CA ILE A 92 -1.85 -0.11 5.67
C ILE A 92 -1.13 -1.01 6.67
N SER A 93 -1.20 -2.33 6.47
CA SER A 93 -0.45 -3.30 7.27
C SER A 93 1.07 -3.08 7.16
N ILE A 94 1.57 -2.66 5.98
CA ILE A 94 2.98 -2.31 5.77
C ILE A 94 3.34 -1.05 6.55
N LEU A 95 2.51 0.00 6.47
CA LEU A 95 2.72 1.26 7.20
C LEU A 95 2.66 1.08 8.72
N LEU A 96 1.79 0.19 9.22
CA LEU A 96 1.76 -0.19 10.63
C LEU A 96 2.91 -1.13 11.03
N GLY A 97 3.66 -1.64 10.05
CA GLY A 97 4.85 -2.47 10.23
C GLY A 97 4.59 -3.89 10.70
N SER A 98 3.31 -4.33 10.80
CA SER A 98 2.97 -5.65 11.31
C SER A 98 1.54 -6.05 10.96
N ARG A 99 1.35 -7.26 10.43
CA ARG A 99 0.02 -7.84 10.23
C ARG A 99 -0.74 -8.02 11.56
N PRO A 100 -0.16 -8.58 12.64
CA PRO A 100 -0.88 -8.70 13.92
C PRO A 100 -1.36 -7.36 14.49
N ILE A 101 -0.62 -6.26 14.29
CA ILE A 101 -1.06 -4.92 14.71
C ILE A 101 -2.27 -4.49 13.89
N TYR A 102 -2.22 -4.66 12.57
CA TYR A 102 -3.36 -4.36 11.69
C TYR A 102 -4.59 -5.22 12.04
N ASP A 103 -4.42 -6.53 12.24
CA ASP A 103 -5.52 -7.45 12.55
C ASP A 103 -6.20 -7.06 13.88
N LYS A 104 -5.42 -6.61 14.88
CA LYS A 104 -5.95 -6.09 16.14
C LYS A 104 -6.75 -4.80 15.93
N GLU A 105 -6.17 -3.82 15.24
CA GLU A 105 -6.85 -2.55 14.91
C GLU A 105 -8.15 -2.81 14.13
N PHE A 106 -8.11 -3.71 13.15
CA PHE A 106 -9.29 -4.08 12.36
C PHE A 106 -10.37 -4.79 13.18
N ALA A 107 -9.98 -5.67 14.11
CA ALA A 107 -10.93 -6.36 14.98
C ALA A 107 -11.63 -5.41 15.96
N GLU A 108 -10.90 -4.41 16.48
CA GLU A 108 -11.46 -3.40 17.38
C GLU A 108 -12.28 -2.33 16.63
N PHE A 109 -11.82 -1.90 15.45
CA PHE A 109 -12.40 -0.81 14.66
C PHE A 109 -12.38 -1.11 13.15
N PRO A 110 -13.24 -2.01 12.65
CA PRO A 110 -13.21 -2.42 11.25
C PRO A 110 -13.57 -1.28 10.28
N ALA A 111 -14.28 -0.27 10.76
CA ALA A 111 -14.77 0.86 9.97
C ALA A 111 -13.80 2.06 10.01
N THR A 112 -12.52 1.83 9.75
CA THR A 112 -11.47 2.85 9.80
C THR A 112 -11.03 3.24 8.39
N TYR A 113 -11.03 4.55 8.09
CA TYR A 113 -10.40 5.12 6.92
C TYR A 113 -8.98 5.58 7.27
N TYR A 114 -7.98 4.95 6.67
CA TYR A 114 -6.58 5.25 6.95
C TYR A 114 -6.01 6.24 5.94
N LEU A 115 -5.21 7.17 6.45
CA LEU A 115 -4.44 8.13 5.67
C LEU A 115 -2.97 8.12 6.12
N SER A 116 -2.08 8.40 5.19
CA SER A 116 -0.68 8.75 5.42
C SER A 116 -0.30 9.88 4.49
N LYS A 117 0.92 10.43 4.64
CA LYS A 117 1.43 11.42 3.70
C LYS A 117 1.32 10.93 2.26
N GLY A 118 1.82 9.72 1.98
CA GLY A 118 1.82 9.16 0.64
C GLY A 118 0.41 8.97 0.06
N TRP A 119 -0.59 8.64 0.88
CA TRP A 119 -1.99 8.55 0.45
C TRP A 119 -2.57 9.92 0.09
N ILE A 120 -2.34 10.94 0.90
CA ILE A 120 -2.82 12.31 0.65
C ILE A 120 -2.21 12.87 -0.63
N ASP A 121 -0.92 12.60 -0.88
CA ASP A 121 -0.23 13.04 -2.09
C ASP A 121 -0.83 12.46 -3.39
N GLN A 122 -1.54 11.32 -3.32
CA GLN A 122 -2.22 10.75 -4.50
C GLN A 122 -3.53 11.47 -4.86
N LYS A 123 -4.04 12.37 -4.02
CA LYS A 123 -5.27 13.16 -4.25
C LYS A 123 -6.46 12.27 -4.63
N ALA A 124 -6.66 11.20 -3.90
CA ALA A 124 -7.72 10.21 -4.15
C ALA A 124 -8.60 9.99 -2.90
N GLY A 125 -8.66 10.99 -2.04
CA GLY A 125 -9.46 10.97 -0.82
C GLY A 125 -10.88 11.51 -1.00
N PRO A 126 -11.71 11.48 0.06
CA PRO A 126 -13.10 11.94 0.04
C PRO A 126 -13.27 13.38 -0.43
N LEU A 127 -12.34 14.27 -0.03
CA LEU A 127 -12.38 15.68 -0.43
C LEU A 127 -12.04 15.88 -1.90
N ASP A 128 -11.15 15.07 -2.45
CA ASP A 128 -10.79 15.12 -3.86
C ASP A 128 -11.93 14.56 -4.71
N SER A 129 -12.48 13.40 -4.33
CA SER A 129 -13.66 12.81 -4.98
C SER A 129 -14.86 13.76 -4.96
N TYR A 130 -15.10 14.46 -3.85
CA TYR A 130 -16.17 15.45 -3.76
C TYR A 130 -16.01 16.58 -4.79
N LYS A 131 -14.78 17.13 -4.93
CA LYS A 131 -14.49 18.17 -5.92
C LYS A 131 -14.78 17.68 -7.34
N GLU A 132 -14.33 16.47 -7.67
CA GLU A 132 -14.61 15.87 -8.98
C GLU A 132 -16.11 15.63 -9.23
N TYR A 133 -16.85 15.23 -8.19
CA TYR A 133 -18.30 15.03 -8.31
C TYR A 133 -19.05 16.34 -8.48
N VAL A 134 -18.64 17.42 -7.80
CA VAL A 134 -19.23 18.76 -7.99
C VAL A 134 -18.98 19.28 -9.42
N GLU A 135 -17.83 18.97 -10.03
CA GLU A 135 -17.59 19.35 -11.44
C GLU A 135 -18.47 18.58 -12.43
N LYS A 136 -18.90 17.37 -12.09
CA LYS A 136 -19.69 16.48 -12.95
C LYS A 136 -21.19 16.57 -12.70
N TYR A 137 -21.58 16.92 -11.49
CA TYR A 137 -22.96 16.91 -10.98
C TYR A 137 -23.23 18.18 -10.18
N ASP A 138 -24.44 18.34 -9.65
CA ASP A 138 -24.75 19.37 -8.65
C ASP A 138 -24.21 18.98 -7.26
N GLU A 139 -24.09 19.99 -6.36
CA GLU A 139 -23.54 19.80 -5.01
C GLU A 139 -24.33 18.78 -4.17
N SER A 140 -25.64 18.70 -4.34
CA SER A 140 -26.47 17.77 -3.57
C SER A 140 -26.23 16.33 -3.99
N THR A 141 -26.10 16.09 -5.29
CA THR A 141 -25.74 14.78 -5.86
C THR A 141 -24.31 14.39 -5.47
N ALA A 142 -23.36 15.32 -5.55
CA ALA A 142 -21.97 15.08 -5.12
C ALA A 142 -21.90 14.69 -3.64
N LYS A 143 -22.61 15.42 -2.78
CA LYS A 143 -22.66 15.09 -1.35
C LYS A 143 -23.29 13.74 -1.07
N TRP A 144 -24.39 13.41 -1.73
CA TRP A 144 -25.05 12.10 -1.61
C TRP A 144 -24.13 10.94 -2.05
N LEU A 145 -23.36 11.12 -3.12
CA LEU A 145 -22.38 10.12 -3.59
C LEU A 145 -21.33 9.86 -2.51
N ILE A 146 -20.73 10.91 -1.95
CA ILE A 146 -19.75 10.79 -0.86
C ILE A 146 -20.36 10.14 0.38
N ASP A 147 -21.54 10.57 0.80
CA ASP A 147 -22.22 10.01 1.98
C ASP A 147 -22.53 8.51 1.78
N THR A 148 -22.80 8.10 0.55
CA THR A 148 -23.04 6.70 0.22
C THR A 148 -21.73 5.89 0.20
N GLU A 149 -20.70 6.40 -0.44
CA GLU A 149 -19.40 5.74 -0.59
C GLU A 149 -18.70 5.53 0.76
N TYR A 150 -18.77 6.55 1.63
CA TYR A 150 -18.07 6.54 2.91
C TYR A 150 -19.00 6.25 4.12
N ALA A 151 -20.25 5.83 3.89
CA ALA A 151 -21.27 5.60 4.93
C ALA A 151 -20.82 4.67 6.07
N ASN A 152 -19.98 3.71 5.76
CA ASN A 152 -19.56 2.68 6.70
C ASN A 152 -18.39 3.09 7.60
N TYR A 153 -17.64 4.15 7.25
CA TYR A 153 -16.52 4.60 8.06
C TYR A 153 -17.00 5.30 9.32
N LYS A 154 -16.28 5.09 10.43
CA LYS A 154 -16.59 5.63 11.76
C LYS A 154 -15.45 6.46 12.33
N ARG A 155 -14.26 6.35 11.75
CA ARG A 155 -13.11 7.16 12.09
C ARG A 155 -12.15 7.29 10.91
N VAL A 156 -11.37 8.38 10.93
CA VAL A 156 -10.18 8.59 10.13
C VAL A 156 -8.96 8.41 11.03
N VAL A 157 -7.99 7.65 10.57
CA VAL A 157 -6.71 7.46 11.27
C VAL A 157 -5.57 7.94 10.36
N TYR A 158 -4.79 8.91 10.85
CA TYR A 158 -3.55 9.32 10.20
C TYR A 158 -2.38 8.50 10.74
N ILE A 159 -1.62 7.85 9.86
CA ILE A 159 -0.44 7.04 10.21
C ILE A 159 0.82 7.87 9.96
N HIS A 160 1.59 8.10 11.03
CA HIS A 160 2.88 8.77 10.99
C HIS A 160 3.98 7.76 10.64
N THR A 161 4.61 7.91 9.47
CA THR A 161 5.76 7.08 9.08
C THR A 161 6.97 7.95 8.76
N VAL A 162 6.78 8.95 7.90
CA VAL A 162 7.82 9.92 7.54
C VAL A 162 7.53 11.26 8.18
N GLU A 163 8.57 12.04 8.41
CA GLU A 163 8.40 13.43 8.82
C GLU A 163 7.64 14.20 7.73
N ALA A 164 6.56 14.85 8.11
CA ALA A 164 5.66 15.54 7.19
C ALA A 164 5.23 16.90 7.77
N PRO A 165 5.07 17.94 6.91
CA PRO A 165 4.49 19.21 7.35
C PRO A 165 3.10 19.03 7.95
N GLY A 166 2.74 19.88 8.94
CA GLY A 166 1.45 19.82 9.66
C GLY A 166 0.21 19.84 8.77
N LYS A 167 0.31 20.40 7.55
CA LYS A 167 -0.79 20.42 6.57
C LYS A 167 -1.37 19.03 6.25
N TYR A 168 -0.59 17.94 6.40
CA TYR A 168 -1.09 16.57 6.17
C TYR A 168 -2.00 16.10 7.29
N ILE A 169 -1.66 16.44 8.53
CA ILE A 169 -2.50 16.17 9.69
C ILE A 169 -3.77 17.03 9.60
N ASP A 170 -3.61 18.32 9.24
CA ASP A 170 -4.75 19.24 9.07
C ASP A 170 -5.70 18.73 7.98
N HIS A 171 -5.18 18.25 6.86
CA HIS A 171 -5.98 17.61 5.81
C HIS A 171 -6.72 16.35 6.30
N ALA A 172 -6.06 15.48 7.10
CA ALA A 172 -6.70 14.28 7.63
C ALA A 172 -7.83 14.65 8.62
N LYS A 173 -7.67 15.71 9.42
CA LYS A 173 -8.73 16.27 10.27
C LYS A 173 -9.87 16.81 9.44
N GLU A 174 -9.58 17.59 8.39
CA GLU A 174 -10.59 18.09 7.46
C GLU A 174 -11.41 16.97 6.82
N VAL A 175 -10.77 15.86 6.44
CA VAL A 175 -11.45 14.64 5.95
C VAL A 175 -12.37 14.07 7.02
N ALA A 176 -11.93 13.96 8.27
CA ALA A 176 -12.75 13.45 9.37
C ALA A 176 -13.97 14.35 9.64
N ASP A 177 -13.77 15.66 9.69
CA ASP A 177 -14.83 16.66 9.87
C ASP A 177 -15.83 16.60 8.71
N PHE A 178 -15.35 16.51 7.48
CA PHE A 178 -16.19 16.43 6.27
C PHE A 178 -17.06 15.17 6.22
N LEU A 179 -16.52 14.04 6.70
CA LEU A 179 -17.26 12.77 6.82
C LEU A 179 -18.10 12.69 8.10
N GLY A 180 -17.92 13.60 9.06
CA GLY A 180 -18.62 13.59 10.35
C GLY A 180 -18.20 12.41 11.25
N VAL A 181 -16.93 12.00 11.23
CA VAL A 181 -16.39 10.86 11.97
C VAL A 181 -15.24 11.26 12.90
N ALA A 182 -14.85 10.37 13.82
CA ALA A 182 -13.72 10.62 14.73
C ALA A 182 -12.39 10.70 13.98
N PHE A 183 -11.46 11.52 14.51
CA PHE A 183 -10.07 11.58 14.05
C PHE A 183 -9.14 10.98 15.10
N GLU A 184 -8.20 10.16 14.67
CA GLU A 184 -7.15 9.59 15.51
C GLU A 184 -5.81 9.56 14.77
N GLU A 185 -4.73 9.41 15.52
CA GLU A 185 -3.36 9.31 15.00
C GLU A 185 -2.74 7.99 15.45
N ARG A 186 -1.87 7.42 14.62
CA ARG A 186 -1.09 6.20 14.93
C ARG A 186 0.34 6.38 14.49
N GLU A 187 1.25 5.88 15.31
CA GLU A 187 2.64 5.70 14.91
C GLU A 187 2.75 4.52 13.93
N GLY A 188 3.36 4.77 12.81
CA GLY A 188 3.71 3.76 11.82
C GLY A 188 5.09 3.14 12.10
N SER A 189 5.52 2.24 11.21
CA SER A 189 6.80 1.57 11.36
C SER A 189 7.38 1.16 10.01
N PHE A 190 8.66 1.36 9.84
CA PHE A 190 9.40 0.90 8.66
C PHE A 190 9.76 -0.60 8.70
N ARG A 191 9.50 -1.29 9.80
CA ARG A 191 10.00 -2.63 10.08
C ARG A 191 9.80 -3.63 8.93
N LEU A 192 8.60 -3.71 8.34
CA LEU A 192 8.36 -4.64 7.23
C LEU A 192 9.10 -4.23 5.96
N LEU A 193 9.22 -2.94 5.67
CA LEU A 193 9.98 -2.46 4.52
C LEU A 193 11.49 -2.66 4.73
N GLU A 194 11.99 -2.42 5.93
CA GLU A 194 13.40 -2.69 6.29
C GLU A 194 13.73 -4.17 6.11
N LYS A 195 12.88 -5.08 6.62
CA LYS A 195 13.06 -6.53 6.43
C LYS A 195 13.00 -6.94 4.96
N LEU A 196 12.05 -6.37 4.19
CA LEU A 196 11.92 -6.63 2.76
C LEU A 196 13.20 -6.28 2.02
N ILE A 197 13.76 -5.10 2.27
CA ILE A 197 14.92 -4.54 1.56
C ILE A 197 16.24 -5.16 2.05
N SER A 198 16.35 -5.47 3.34
CA SER A 198 17.57 -6.09 3.90
C SER A 198 17.72 -7.58 3.59
N GLY A 199 16.67 -8.23 3.09
CA GLY A 199 16.69 -9.69 2.86
C GLY A 199 16.41 -10.53 4.10
N ASP A 200 15.95 -9.94 5.19
CA ASP A 200 15.53 -10.66 6.40
C ASP A 200 14.11 -11.22 6.23
N TRP A 201 13.95 -12.09 5.26
CA TRP A 201 12.65 -12.68 4.90
C TRP A 201 12.39 -13.95 5.73
N ASP A 202 11.49 -13.81 6.66
CA ASP A 202 10.99 -14.91 7.50
C ASP A 202 9.54 -15.30 7.12
N ARG A 203 8.81 -15.87 8.08
CA ARG A 203 7.39 -16.28 7.91
C ARG A 203 6.43 -15.11 7.57
N GLU A 204 6.87 -13.86 7.71
CA GLU A 204 6.08 -12.67 7.38
C GLU A 204 6.13 -12.35 5.88
N PHE A 205 6.89 -13.13 5.10
CA PHE A 205 7.03 -12.95 3.66
C PHE A 205 6.65 -14.20 2.89
N ILE A 206 6.09 -13.99 1.71
CA ILE A 206 5.96 -15.01 0.68
C ILE A 206 7.23 -14.92 -0.17
N ILE A 207 8.01 -15.98 -0.19
CA ILE A 207 9.15 -16.14 -1.08
C ILE A 207 8.70 -17.11 -2.16
N ASN A 208 8.42 -16.60 -3.35
CA ASN A 208 7.92 -17.37 -4.49
C ASN A 208 9.04 -17.60 -5.50
N PRO A 209 9.64 -18.79 -5.55
CA PRO A 209 10.75 -19.07 -6.46
C PRO A 209 10.29 -19.14 -7.91
N PRO A 210 11.24 -19.09 -8.89
CA PRO A 210 10.93 -19.27 -10.30
C PRO A 210 10.11 -20.54 -10.57
N GLY A 211 9.17 -20.44 -11.51
CA GLY A 211 8.29 -21.56 -11.90
C GLY A 211 7.05 -21.74 -10.99
N GLN A 212 6.93 -20.99 -9.91
CA GLN A 212 5.75 -21.03 -9.03
C GLN A 212 4.85 -19.80 -9.19
N ILE A 213 3.61 -19.96 -8.74
CA ILE A 213 2.59 -18.88 -8.76
C ILE A 213 2.17 -18.55 -7.33
N VAL A 214 2.13 -17.26 -7.03
CA VAL A 214 1.65 -16.73 -5.75
C VAL A 214 0.16 -17.04 -5.57
N MET A 215 -0.18 -17.79 -4.55
CA MET A 215 -1.57 -18.14 -4.28
C MET A 215 -2.18 -17.15 -3.29
N ALA A 216 -3.42 -16.68 -3.51
CA ALA A 216 -4.12 -15.79 -2.57
C ALA A 216 -4.17 -16.38 -1.13
N ARG A 217 -4.33 -17.70 -0.99
CA ARG A 217 -4.31 -18.39 0.31
C ARG A 217 -2.95 -18.31 1.04
N SER A 218 -1.87 -17.95 0.36
CA SER A 218 -0.56 -17.78 1.00
C SER A 218 -0.50 -16.54 1.89
N PHE A 219 -1.49 -15.64 1.77
CA PHE A 219 -1.61 -14.45 2.61
C PHE A 219 -2.42 -14.68 3.90
N ILE A 220 -3.02 -15.85 4.07
CA ILE A 220 -3.86 -16.20 5.24
C ILE A 220 -3.03 -16.77 6.38
#